data_6bbdf743b0783365af297d84354e33e4
#
_entry.id   6bbdf743b0783365af297d84354e33e4
#
_cell.length_a   1.000
_cell.length_b   1.000
_cell.length_c   1.000
_cell.angle_alpha   90.00
_cell.angle_beta   90.00
_cell.angle_gamma   90.00
#
_symmetry.space_group_name_H-M   'P 1'
#
loop_
_entity.id
_entity.type
_entity.pdbx_description
1 polymer ?
#
loop_
_entity_poly.entity_id
_entity_poly.type
_entity_poly.pdbx_seq_one_letter_code
_entity_poly.pdbx_strand_id
1 'polypeptide(L)'
;MTLALESSESVVQSVLKKMDDDSWNVEKLSQQASLSFLDRIQVSRATRDDWRILEALHYKNHGTITPGSHYFKMTLDGEVIGVMMMAAPKLLLKERHVMFPSLKPGRDTKLTNTMRMKWINANMSIVARVVVDTMYRGAGLAYRFTNIASRMEGKRWIEIQSSMSKYNLFAQKAGFVFCPPMKSNKFDAGVKFMSSMFDADPSDTEGIVKEIMDTPEKFREPIIQELRSFYLKNSMLENTGKALIDNFGERRVARLPVRELVYQIQQMTLASPLYGVYENPDCGEDLPEVIPLLAFDNQQPNERLILK
;
A
#
# COMPACT_ATOMS: atom_id res chain seq x y z
N MET A 1 -10.31 -40.86 24.74
CA MET A 1 -10.27 -39.44 24.23
C MET A 1 -9.74 -39.34 22.81
N THR A 2 -9.17 -40.38 22.24
CA THR A 2 -8.58 -40.42 20.89
C THR A 2 -9.61 -40.69 19.77
N LEU A 3 -10.71 -41.36 20.06
CA LEU A 3 -11.76 -41.72 19.08
C LEU A 3 -12.64 -40.55 18.60
N ALA A 4 -12.68 -39.44 19.35
CA ALA A 4 -13.49 -38.26 18.95
C ALA A 4 -12.76 -37.32 17.97
N LEU A 5 -11.44 -37.37 17.91
CA LEU A 5 -10.62 -36.54 17.01
C LEU A 5 -10.54 -37.15 15.61
N GLU A 6 -10.45 -38.48 15.50
CA GLU A 6 -10.47 -39.14 14.19
C GLU A 6 -11.81 -38.99 13.47
N SER A 7 -12.93 -38.90 14.20
CA SER A 7 -14.25 -38.66 13.60
C SER A 7 -14.41 -37.24 13.06
N SER A 8 -13.74 -36.23 13.65
CA SER A 8 -13.82 -34.84 13.20
C SER A 8 -13.00 -34.59 11.94
N GLU A 9 -11.82 -35.19 11.83
CA GLU A 9 -11.01 -35.06 10.59
C GLU A 9 -11.66 -35.81 9.42
N SER A 10 -12.25 -36.99 9.65
CA SER A 10 -12.96 -37.72 8.60
C SER A 10 -14.22 -36.98 8.12
N VAL A 11 -14.93 -36.29 9.03
CA VAL A 11 -16.10 -35.47 8.69
C VAL A 11 -15.67 -34.23 7.92
N VAL A 12 -14.61 -33.54 8.33
CA VAL A 12 -14.07 -32.36 7.60
C VAL A 12 -13.59 -32.77 6.22
N GLN A 13 -12.85 -33.87 6.09
CA GLN A 13 -12.42 -34.37 4.78
C GLN A 13 -13.59 -34.82 3.91
N SER A 14 -14.62 -35.43 4.46
CA SER A 14 -15.82 -35.80 3.71
C SER A 14 -16.63 -34.59 3.26
N VAL A 15 -16.70 -33.53 4.09
CA VAL A 15 -17.34 -32.25 3.70
C VAL A 15 -16.53 -31.54 2.63
N LEU A 16 -15.21 -31.48 2.75
CA LEU A 16 -14.34 -30.89 1.73
C LEU A 16 -14.44 -31.66 0.40
N LYS A 17 -14.41 -33.00 0.46
CA LYS A 17 -14.58 -33.84 -0.73
C LYS A 17 -15.98 -33.68 -1.36
N LYS A 18 -17.03 -33.54 -0.55
CA LYS A 18 -18.37 -33.26 -1.04
C LYS A 18 -18.50 -31.87 -1.63
N MET A 19 -17.80 -30.87 -1.09
CA MET A 19 -17.66 -29.54 -1.68
C MET A 19 -16.91 -29.59 -3.02
N ASP A 20 -15.88 -30.44 -3.15
CA ASP A 20 -15.17 -30.66 -4.41
C ASP A 20 -16.04 -31.40 -5.44
N ASP A 21 -16.87 -32.34 -5.02
CA ASP A 21 -17.75 -33.15 -5.91
C ASP A 21 -19.05 -32.40 -6.31
N ASP A 22 -19.65 -31.64 -5.40
CA ASP A 22 -20.91 -30.89 -5.62
C ASP A 22 -20.68 -29.46 -6.11
N SER A 23 -19.55 -28.90 -5.75
CA SER A 23 -19.25 -27.59 -6.23
C SER A 23 -18.60 -27.74 -7.58
N TRP A 24 -19.29 -27.33 -8.58
CA TRP A 24 -18.49 -26.55 -9.39
C TRP A 24 -17.25 -27.32 -9.88
N ASN A 25 -17.34 -27.94 -10.95
CA ASN A 25 -16.19 -28.37 -11.70
C ASN A 25 -15.23 -27.16 -11.89
N VAL A 26 -14.57 -26.75 -10.80
CA VAL A 26 -13.56 -25.69 -10.79
C VAL A 26 -12.46 -26.03 -11.80
N GLU A 27 -12.17 -27.32 -12.00
CA GLU A 27 -11.29 -27.76 -13.10
C GLU A 27 -11.85 -27.47 -14.49
N LYS A 28 -13.16 -27.52 -14.68
CA LYS A 28 -13.77 -27.11 -15.97
C LYS A 28 -13.86 -25.59 -16.11
N LEU A 29 -13.92 -24.85 -15.01
CA LEU A 29 -13.85 -23.40 -14.99
C LEU A 29 -12.40 -22.89 -15.07
N SER A 30 -11.40 -23.69 -14.66
CA SER A 30 -9.98 -23.35 -14.81
C SER A 30 -9.50 -23.41 -16.26
N GLN A 31 -10.22 -24.12 -17.12
CA GLN A 31 -10.02 -24.00 -18.55
C GLN A 31 -10.75 -22.75 -19.07
N GLN A 32 -10.15 -21.57 -18.86
CA GLN A 32 -10.42 -20.36 -19.63
C GLN A 32 -11.78 -19.66 -19.46
N ALA A 33 -12.36 -19.57 -18.30
CA ALA A 33 -13.33 -18.50 -18.06
C ALA A 33 -12.59 -17.17 -17.80
N SER A 34 -12.00 -16.58 -18.84
CA SER A 34 -11.63 -15.17 -18.78
C SER A 34 -12.93 -14.37 -18.69
N LEU A 35 -12.99 -13.40 -17.76
CA LEU A 35 -14.11 -12.47 -17.75
C LEU A 35 -14.12 -11.75 -19.10
N SER A 36 -15.25 -11.82 -19.82
CA SER A 36 -15.40 -11.38 -21.21
C SER A 36 -15.05 -9.91 -21.50
N PHE A 37 -14.79 -9.11 -20.47
CA PHE A 37 -14.41 -7.71 -20.63
C PHE A 37 -12.88 -7.46 -20.48
N LEU A 38 -12.10 -8.47 -20.02
CA LEU A 38 -10.68 -8.28 -19.74
C LEU A 38 -9.85 -7.98 -20.99
N ASP A 39 -10.22 -8.54 -22.12
CA ASP A 39 -9.58 -8.35 -23.43
C ASP A 39 -9.75 -6.92 -23.98
N ARG A 40 -10.77 -6.19 -23.50
CA ARG A 40 -11.06 -4.81 -23.89
C ARG A 40 -10.37 -3.78 -22.99
N ILE A 41 -9.74 -4.24 -21.88
CA ILE A 41 -9.08 -3.35 -20.94
C ILE A 41 -7.68 -3.00 -21.43
N GLN A 42 -7.40 -1.71 -21.42
CA GLN A 42 -6.11 -1.15 -21.80
C GLN A 42 -5.47 -0.36 -20.66
N VAL A 43 -4.15 -0.39 -20.60
CA VAL A 43 -3.33 0.39 -19.66
C VAL A 43 -2.54 1.42 -20.46
N SER A 44 -2.56 2.66 -20.02
CA SER A 44 -1.83 3.77 -20.64
C SER A 44 -1.32 4.76 -19.60
N ARG A 45 -0.42 5.65 -20.05
CA ARG A 45 -0.08 6.84 -19.26
C ARG A 45 -1.33 7.72 -19.09
N ALA A 46 -1.36 8.45 -18.00
CA ALA A 46 -2.51 9.27 -17.61
C ALA A 46 -2.08 10.67 -17.16
N THR A 47 -3.08 11.52 -17.01
CA THR A 47 -2.92 12.86 -16.48
C THR A 47 -3.39 12.96 -15.03
N ARG A 48 -3.14 14.10 -14.38
CA ARG A 48 -3.70 14.39 -13.07
C ARG A 48 -5.22 14.44 -13.08
N ASP A 49 -5.83 14.82 -14.19
CA ASP A 49 -7.29 14.90 -14.31
C ASP A 49 -7.90 13.52 -14.41
N ASP A 50 -7.26 12.57 -15.10
CA ASP A 50 -7.66 11.16 -15.07
C ASP A 50 -7.60 10.60 -13.62
N TRP A 51 -6.57 10.95 -12.84
CA TRP A 51 -6.47 10.56 -11.44
C TRP A 51 -7.67 11.04 -10.62
N ARG A 52 -8.11 12.27 -10.81
CA ARG A 52 -9.23 12.87 -10.05
C ARG A 52 -10.55 12.13 -10.21
N ILE A 53 -10.76 11.41 -11.32
CA ILE A 53 -11.99 10.64 -11.59
C ILE A 53 -12.25 9.63 -10.46
N LEU A 54 -11.20 8.95 -9.98
CA LEU A 54 -11.31 7.91 -8.96
C LEU A 54 -10.63 8.28 -7.62
N GLU A 55 -10.10 9.49 -7.49
CA GLU A 55 -9.37 9.92 -6.29
C GLU A 55 -10.18 9.74 -5.00
N ALA A 56 -11.49 10.02 -5.05
CA ALA A 56 -12.38 9.90 -3.90
C ALA A 56 -12.51 8.46 -3.36
N LEU A 57 -12.25 7.46 -4.19
CA LEU A 57 -12.29 6.05 -3.79
C LEU A 57 -11.02 5.58 -3.07
N HIS A 58 -9.99 6.43 -2.99
CA HIS A 58 -8.77 6.09 -2.27
C HIS A 58 -8.93 6.34 -0.76
N TYR A 59 -8.64 5.32 0.06
CA TYR A 59 -8.80 5.35 1.52
C TYR A 59 -7.97 6.44 2.24
N LYS A 60 -6.89 6.93 1.62
CA LYS A 60 -6.08 8.06 2.11
C LYS A 60 -6.33 9.32 1.29
N ASN A 61 -7.51 9.89 1.45
CA ASN A 61 -7.94 11.02 0.62
C ASN A 61 -7.25 12.36 0.96
N HIS A 62 -6.46 12.44 2.05
CA HIS A 62 -5.91 13.70 2.59
C HIS A 62 -4.40 13.85 2.39
N GLY A 63 -3.80 13.24 1.38
CA GLY A 63 -2.38 13.36 1.13
C GLY A 63 -2.06 14.38 0.03
N THR A 64 -1.10 15.25 0.29
CA THR A 64 -0.53 16.15 -0.72
C THR A 64 0.02 15.33 -1.89
N ILE A 65 -0.39 15.64 -3.10
CA ILE A 65 0.20 15.05 -4.31
C ILE A 65 1.67 15.50 -4.38
N THR A 66 2.57 14.53 -4.47
CA THR A 66 4.00 14.80 -4.61
C THR A 66 4.26 15.44 -5.98
N PRO A 67 4.92 16.59 -6.06
CA PRO A 67 5.31 17.16 -7.35
C PRO A 67 6.15 16.16 -8.16
N GLY A 68 5.95 16.12 -9.48
CA GLY A 68 6.65 15.19 -10.36
C GLY A 68 6.12 13.76 -10.31
N SER A 69 4.89 13.55 -9.84
CA SER A 69 4.22 12.26 -9.92
C SER A 69 3.84 11.92 -11.36
N HIS A 70 4.01 10.64 -11.73
CA HIS A 70 3.54 10.06 -12.97
C HIS A 70 2.22 9.33 -12.73
N TYR A 71 1.34 9.38 -13.72
CA TYR A 71 0.03 8.78 -13.62
C TYR A 71 -0.16 7.73 -14.70
N PHE A 72 -0.91 6.69 -14.36
CA PHE A 72 -1.34 5.63 -15.26
C PHE A 72 -2.83 5.41 -15.08
N LYS A 73 -3.49 5.00 -16.15
CA LYS A 73 -4.90 4.64 -16.14
C LYS A 73 -5.14 3.29 -16.79
N MET A 74 -6.20 2.66 -16.35
CA MET A 74 -6.77 1.47 -16.93
C MET A 74 -8.16 1.83 -17.44
N THR A 75 -8.42 1.56 -18.71
CA THR A 75 -9.68 1.91 -19.37
C THR A 75 -10.38 0.67 -19.89
N LEU A 76 -11.70 0.64 -19.80
CA LEU A 76 -12.59 -0.32 -20.44
C LEU A 76 -13.48 0.45 -21.41
N ASP A 77 -13.38 0.16 -22.70
CA ASP A 77 -14.15 0.84 -23.77
C ASP A 77 -14.03 2.37 -23.73
N GLY A 78 -12.86 2.88 -23.30
CA GLY A 78 -12.58 4.30 -23.16
C GLY A 78 -12.92 4.91 -21.79
N GLU A 79 -13.70 4.22 -20.96
CA GLU A 79 -14.00 4.67 -19.59
C GLU A 79 -12.88 4.33 -18.60
N VAL A 80 -12.52 5.26 -17.73
CA VAL A 80 -11.48 5.06 -16.71
C VAL A 80 -12.04 4.20 -15.57
N ILE A 81 -11.52 2.98 -15.43
CA ILE A 81 -11.90 2.02 -14.37
C ILE A 81 -10.80 1.78 -13.34
N GLY A 82 -9.62 2.34 -13.55
CA GLY A 82 -8.53 2.27 -12.61
C GLY A 82 -7.50 3.36 -12.85
N VAL A 83 -6.89 3.84 -11.77
CA VAL A 83 -5.84 4.86 -11.82
C VAL A 83 -4.72 4.51 -10.85
N MET A 84 -3.49 4.88 -11.22
CA MET A 84 -2.30 4.70 -10.40
C MET A 84 -1.47 5.97 -10.42
N MET A 85 -0.87 6.26 -9.27
CA MET A 85 0.09 7.34 -9.11
C MET A 85 1.43 6.77 -8.67
N MET A 86 2.46 7.06 -9.40
CA MET A 86 3.86 6.82 -9.03
C MET A 86 4.55 8.13 -8.69
N ALA A 87 5.49 8.08 -7.76
CA ALA A 87 6.19 9.26 -7.25
C ALA A 87 7.68 8.97 -7.03
N ALA A 88 8.43 10.05 -6.78
CA ALA A 88 9.82 9.91 -6.36
C ALA A 88 9.90 9.17 -5.02
N PRO A 89 10.85 8.23 -4.86
CA PRO A 89 11.01 7.46 -3.63
C PRO A 89 11.44 8.34 -2.45
N LYS A 90 11.11 7.92 -1.23
CA LYS A 90 11.63 8.54 -0.02
C LYS A 90 13.16 8.37 0.03
N LEU A 91 13.88 9.40 0.48
CA LEU A 91 15.35 9.36 0.51
C LEU A 91 15.91 8.33 1.47
N LEU A 92 15.32 8.22 2.65
CA LEU A 92 15.73 7.31 3.70
C LEU A 92 14.58 6.35 4.02
N LEU A 93 14.85 5.06 3.91
CA LEU A 93 13.89 4.01 4.19
C LEU A 93 14.64 2.79 4.73
N LYS A 94 14.32 2.38 5.97
CA LYS A 94 15.02 1.29 6.66
C LYS A 94 14.90 -0.02 5.89
N GLU A 95 13.72 -0.32 5.40
CA GLU A 95 13.41 -1.54 4.66
C GLU A 95 14.19 -1.60 3.34
N ARG A 96 14.33 -0.47 2.64
CA ARG A 96 15.20 -0.39 1.45
C ARG A 96 16.63 -0.76 1.79
N HIS A 97 17.15 -0.34 2.94
CA HIS A 97 18.51 -0.65 3.34
C HIS A 97 18.73 -2.13 3.69
N VAL A 98 17.66 -2.90 3.92
CA VAL A 98 17.72 -4.35 4.04
C VAL A 98 17.79 -5.00 2.65
N MET A 99 16.93 -4.57 1.74
CA MET A 99 16.89 -5.09 0.36
C MET A 99 18.11 -4.64 -0.48
N PHE A 100 18.59 -3.43 -0.25
CA PHE A 100 19.72 -2.80 -0.94
C PHE A 100 20.75 -2.29 0.07
N PRO A 101 21.62 -3.15 0.63
CA PRO A 101 22.59 -2.75 1.66
C PRO A 101 23.55 -1.64 1.21
N SER A 102 23.87 -1.58 -0.09
CA SER A 102 24.72 -0.53 -0.70
C SER A 102 24.12 0.88 -0.62
N LEU A 103 22.80 0.99 -0.47
CA LEU A 103 22.10 2.27 -0.31
C LEU A 103 21.98 2.71 1.15
N LYS A 104 22.45 1.89 2.10
CA LYS A 104 22.43 2.24 3.52
C LYS A 104 23.34 3.44 3.80
N PRO A 105 22.85 4.48 4.52
CA PRO A 105 23.72 5.56 4.99
C PRO A 105 24.83 5.03 5.91
N GLY A 106 26.04 5.50 5.68
CA GLY A 106 27.19 5.26 6.54
C GLY A 106 27.72 6.57 7.14
N ARG A 107 29.02 6.69 7.25
CA ARG A 107 29.71 7.95 7.59
C ARG A 107 29.79 8.84 6.33
N ASP A 108 28.64 9.23 5.83
CA ASP A 108 28.56 9.89 4.55
C ASP A 108 28.78 11.39 4.65
N THR A 109 29.55 11.88 3.72
CA THR A 109 29.64 13.31 3.45
C THR A 109 28.36 13.77 2.72
N LYS A 110 28.15 15.09 2.67
CA LYS A 110 27.06 15.70 1.89
C LYS A 110 27.09 15.26 0.41
N LEU A 111 28.31 15.10 -0.15
CA LEU A 111 28.49 14.66 -1.55
C LEU A 111 27.96 13.22 -1.74
N THR A 112 28.33 12.27 -0.87
CA THR A 112 27.89 10.88 -0.94
C THR A 112 26.38 10.77 -0.80
N ASN A 113 25.77 11.52 0.11
CA ASN A 113 24.32 11.59 0.23
C ASN A 113 23.64 12.11 -1.04
N THR A 114 24.21 13.14 -1.65
CA THR A 114 23.70 13.72 -2.90
C THR A 114 23.79 12.71 -4.06
N MET A 115 24.89 11.99 -4.18
CA MET A 115 25.08 10.96 -5.22
C MET A 115 24.11 9.79 -5.04
N ARG A 116 23.93 9.31 -3.80
CA ARG A 116 22.93 8.28 -3.47
C ARG A 116 21.53 8.72 -3.86
N MET A 117 21.14 9.95 -3.53
CA MET A 117 19.85 10.50 -3.90
C MET A 117 19.65 10.58 -5.42
N LYS A 118 20.68 11.02 -6.16
CA LYS A 118 20.65 11.04 -7.62
C LYS A 118 20.46 9.64 -8.18
N TRP A 119 21.17 8.65 -7.64
CA TRP A 119 21.04 7.26 -8.07
C TRP A 119 19.64 6.70 -7.81
N ILE A 120 19.09 6.92 -6.59
CA ILE A 120 17.73 6.50 -6.23
C ILE A 120 16.71 7.12 -7.20
N ASN A 121 16.76 8.42 -7.44
CA ASN A 121 15.81 9.09 -8.33
C ASN A 121 15.97 8.67 -9.81
N ALA A 122 17.17 8.31 -10.22
CA ALA A 122 17.42 7.82 -11.59
C ALA A 122 16.87 6.39 -11.79
N ASN A 123 17.00 5.51 -10.79
CA ASN A 123 16.76 4.08 -10.96
C ASN A 123 15.49 3.57 -10.28
N MET A 124 14.88 4.36 -9.40
CA MET A 124 13.76 3.92 -8.57
C MET A 124 12.54 4.84 -8.71
N SER A 125 11.35 4.26 -8.57
CA SER A 125 10.08 4.95 -8.41
C SER A 125 9.26 4.23 -7.33
N ILE A 126 8.25 4.87 -6.75
CA ILE A 126 7.37 4.25 -5.76
C ILE A 126 5.92 4.32 -6.19
N VAL A 127 5.22 3.19 -6.10
CA VAL A 127 3.76 3.15 -6.20
C VAL A 127 3.19 3.87 -5.00
N ALA A 128 2.75 5.10 -5.21
CA ALA A 128 2.19 5.93 -4.16
C ALA A 128 0.72 5.58 -3.89
N ARG A 129 -0.05 5.32 -4.95
CA ARG A 129 -1.48 5.02 -4.87
C ARG A 129 -1.93 4.16 -6.05
N VAL A 130 -2.86 3.23 -5.78
CA VAL A 130 -3.58 2.43 -6.78
C VAL A 130 -5.04 2.44 -6.41
N VAL A 131 -5.90 2.76 -7.36
CA VAL A 131 -7.35 2.73 -7.20
C VAL A 131 -7.95 1.95 -8.35
N VAL A 132 -8.83 1.02 -8.04
CA VAL A 132 -9.70 0.34 -9.01
C VAL A 132 -11.14 0.66 -8.62
N ASP A 133 -11.94 1.03 -9.59
CA ASP A 133 -13.37 1.29 -9.41
C ASP A 133 -14.04 0.13 -8.67
N THR A 134 -14.94 0.46 -7.77
CA THR A 134 -15.61 -0.49 -6.88
C THR A 134 -16.35 -1.57 -7.62
N MET A 135 -16.92 -1.27 -8.78
CA MET A 135 -17.65 -2.21 -9.62
C MET A 135 -16.78 -3.34 -10.19
N TYR A 136 -15.47 -3.10 -10.32
CA TYR A 136 -14.52 -4.04 -10.94
C TYR A 136 -13.56 -4.68 -9.93
N ARG A 137 -13.76 -4.44 -8.63
CA ARG A 137 -12.94 -5.06 -7.58
C ARG A 137 -13.20 -6.57 -7.52
N GLY A 138 -12.15 -7.33 -7.22
CA GLY A 138 -12.23 -8.80 -7.18
C GLY A 138 -11.94 -9.49 -8.53
N ALA A 139 -12.04 -8.78 -9.66
CA ALA A 139 -11.79 -9.33 -11.00
C ALA A 139 -10.28 -9.52 -11.35
N GLY A 140 -9.38 -9.36 -10.39
CA GLY A 140 -7.94 -9.53 -10.62
C GLY A 140 -7.28 -8.42 -11.41
N LEU A 141 -7.91 -7.23 -11.49
CA LEU A 141 -7.38 -6.11 -12.28
C LEU A 141 -6.18 -5.46 -11.60
N ALA A 142 -6.20 -5.31 -10.27
CA ALA A 142 -5.21 -4.52 -9.54
C ALA A 142 -3.78 -5.03 -9.74
N TYR A 143 -3.53 -6.34 -9.68
CA TYR A 143 -2.17 -6.87 -9.82
C TYR A 143 -1.67 -6.78 -11.27
N ARG A 144 -2.52 -7.04 -12.27
CA ARG A 144 -2.19 -6.88 -13.69
C ARG A 144 -1.85 -5.44 -14.01
N PHE A 145 -2.73 -4.52 -13.60
CA PHE A 145 -2.53 -3.08 -13.77
C PHE A 145 -1.25 -2.60 -13.09
N THR A 146 -1.00 -3.04 -11.84
CA THR A 146 0.20 -2.66 -11.10
C THR A 146 1.47 -3.14 -11.82
N ASN A 147 1.50 -4.36 -12.33
CA ASN A 147 2.65 -4.87 -13.07
C ASN A 147 2.89 -4.09 -14.37
N ILE A 148 1.88 -3.95 -15.22
CA ILE A 148 2.02 -3.27 -16.52
C ILE A 148 2.42 -1.80 -16.31
N ALA A 149 1.75 -1.07 -15.43
CA ALA A 149 2.11 0.32 -15.13
C ALA A 149 3.54 0.45 -14.55
N SER A 150 3.99 -0.53 -13.75
CA SER A 150 5.37 -0.58 -13.24
C SER A 150 6.40 -0.75 -14.35
N ARG A 151 6.09 -1.54 -15.37
CA ARG A 151 6.94 -1.69 -16.57
C ARG A 151 7.01 -0.39 -17.38
N MET A 152 5.85 0.22 -17.64
CA MET A 152 5.71 1.49 -18.39
C MET A 152 6.37 2.69 -17.68
N GLU A 153 6.58 2.63 -16.36
CA GLU A 153 7.29 3.66 -15.60
C GLU A 153 8.74 3.80 -16.07
N GLY A 154 9.33 2.71 -16.58
CA GLY A 154 10.67 2.70 -17.18
C GLY A 154 11.82 2.74 -16.17
N LYS A 155 11.55 2.79 -14.87
CA LYS A 155 12.57 2.67 -13.83
C LYS A 155 12.93 1.20 -13.61
N ARG A 156 14.18 0.95 -13.23
CA ARG A 156 14.64 -0.42 -12.94
C ARG A 156 13.97 -1.02 -11.72
N TRP A 157 13.75 -0.22 -10.68
CA TRP A 157 13.19 -0.68 -9.41
C TRP A 157 11.93 0.10 -9.06
N ILE A 158 10.85 -0.61 -8.83
CA ILE A 158 9.60 0.00 -8.38
C ILE A 158 9.33 -0.45 -6.95
N GLU A 159 9.20 0.50 -6.05
CA GLU A 159 8.90 0.27 -4.64
C GLU A 159 7.40 0.34 -4.35
N ILE A 160 6.98 -0.34 -3.32
CA ILE A 160 5.65 -0.19 -2.74
C ILE A 160 5.74 -0.20 -1.21
N GLN A 161 5.02 0.68 -0.55
CA GLN A 161 4.77 0.64 0.87
C GLN A 161 3.26 0.60 1.12
N SER A 162 2.75 -0.55 1.54
CA SER A 162 1.31 -0.73 1.74
C SER A 162 1.01 -1.55 2.98
N SER A 163 0.17 -1.01 3.86
CA SER A 163 -0.39 -1.76 5.00
C SER A 163 -1.36 -2.84 4.52
N MET A 164 -2.06 -2.57 3.41
CA MET A 164 -2.99 -3.52 2.80
C MET A 164 -2.31 -4.77 2.27
N SER A 165 -1.02 -4.72 1.94
CA SER A 165 -0.25 -5.89 1.47
C SER A 165 -0.07 -6.99 2.52
N LYS A 166 -0.49 -6.76 3.77
CA LYS A 166 -0.59 -7.81 4.79
C LYS A 166 -1.78 -8.74 4.55
N TYR A 167 -2.84 -8.24 3.93
CA TYR A 167 -4.11 -8.92 3.76
C TYR A 167 -4.47 -9.16 2.30
N ASN A 168 -3.93 -8.35 1.41
CA ASN A 168 -4.22 -8.40 -0.03
C ASN A 168 -2.93 -8.63 -0.82
N LEU A 169 -2.86 -9.76 -1.51
CA LEU A 169 -1.67 -10.23 -2.22
C LEU A 169 -1.51 -9.60 -3.62
N PHE A 170 -2.20 -8.50 -3.94
CA PHE A 170 -2.16 -7.95 -5.29
C PHE A 170 -0.73 -7.57 -5.74
N ALA A 171 0.07 -7.02 -4.83
CA ALA A 171 1.43 -6.62 -5.15
C ALA A 171 2.36 -7.84 -5.32
N GLN A 172 2.21 -8.90 -4.50
CA GLN A 172 2.94 -10.15 -4.70
C GLN A 172 2.59 -10.78 -6.05
N LYS A 173 1.29 -10.82 -6.39
CA LYS A 173 0.84 -11.32 -7.71
C LYS A 173 1.35 -10.46 -8.86
N ALA A 174 1.58 -9.17 -8.64
CA ALA A 174 2.23 -8.27 -9.60
C ALA A 174 3.75 -8.46 -9.71
N GLY A 175 4.35 -9.38 -8.94
CA GLY A 175 5.78 -9.69 -8.99
C GLY A 175 6.65 -8.94 -7.96
N PHE A 176 6.04 -8.20 -7.01
CA PHE A 176 6.79 -7.56 -5.94
C PHE A 176 7.30 -8.58 -4.91
N VAL A 177 8.57 -8.48 -4.58
CA VAL A 177 9.21 -9.22 -3.49
C VAL A 177 9.19 -8.35 -2.23
N PHE A 178 8.68 -8.89 -1.13
CA PHE A 178 8.53 -8.14 0.11
C PHE A 178 9.69 -8.38 1.06
N CYS A 179 10.18 -7.30 1.66
CA CYS A 179 11.10 -7.35 2.78
C CYS A 179 10.43 -8.07 3.97
N PRO A 180 11.15 -8.96 4.68
CA PRO A 180 10.63 -9.52 5.92
C PRO A 180 10.16 -8.42 6.89
N PRO A 181 9.06 -8.63 7.62
CA PRO A 181 8.56 -7.64 8.55
C PRO A 181 9.64 -7.26 9.56
N MET A 182 10.00 -5.99 9.60
CA MET A 182 10.92 -5.49 10.61
C MET A 182 10.18 -5.31 11.92
N LYS A 183 10.78 -5.74 13.03
CA LYS A 183 10.25 -5.44 14.37
C LYS A 183 10.12 -3.93 14.52
N SER A 184 8.89 -3.47 14.69
CA SER A 184 8.60 -2.07 14.94
C SER A 184 8.27 -1.90 16.42
N ASN A 185 9.15 -1.25 17.16
CA ASN A 185 8.86 -0.86 18.55
C ASN A 185 7.65 0.08 18.64
N LYS A 186 7.21 0.64 17.51
CA LYS A 186 6.05 1.55 17.46
C LYS A 186 4.73 0.82 17.66
N PHE A 187 4.62 -0.43 17.19
CA PHE A 187 3.39 -1.22 17.42
C PHE A 187 3.19 -1.44 18.93
N ASP A 188 4.20 -2.02 19.60
CA ASP A 188 4.12 -2.29 21.03
C ASP A 188 3.92 -1.02 21.85
N ALA A 189 4.66 0.04 21.50
CA ALA A 189 4.52 1.34 22.16
C ALA A 189 3.14 1.96 21.93
N GLY A 190 2.56 1.83 20.73
CA GLY A 190 1.24 2.34 20.41
C GLY A 190 0.13 1.58 21.14
N VAL A 191 0.17 0.26 21.10
CA VAL A 191 -0.78 -0.59 21.84
C VAL A 191 -0.71 -0.27 23.32
N LYS A 192 0.50 -0.28 23.92
CA LYS A 192 0.69 0.02 25.35
C LYS A 192 0.16 1.40 25.70
N PHE A 193 0.46 2.41 24.87
CA PHE A 193 0.01 3.78 25.11
C PHE A 193 -1.53 3.87 25.07
N MET A 194 -2.17 3.36 24.02
CA MET A 194 -3.63 3.44 23.88
C MET A 194 -4.34 2.65 24.98
N SER A 195 -3.89 1.40 25.26
CA SER A 195 -4.49 0.58 26.34
C SER A 195 -4.20 1.11 27.77
N SER A 196 -3.23 2.02 27.94
CA SER A 196 -3.03 2.69 29.23
C SER A 196 -3.94 3.91 29.44
N MET A 197 -4.56 4.40 28.40
CA MET A 197 -5.40 5.60 28.43
C MET A 197 -6.88 5.31 28.24
N PHE A 198 -7.23 4.23 27.53
CA PHE A 198 -8.60 3.92 27.11
C PHE A 198 -8.95 2.46 27.38
N ASP A 199 -10.19 2.20 27.70
CA ASP A 199 -10.76 0.84 27.83
C ASP A 199 -11.12 0.25 26.47
N ALA A 200 -11.43 1.09 25.48
CA ALA A 200 -11.69 0.68 24.12
C ALA A 200 -10.47 0.02 23.47
N ASP A 201 -10.71 -0.94 22.54
CA ASP A 201 -9.65 -1.57 21.78
C ASP A 201 -8.79 -0.52 21.04
N PRO A 202 -7.45 -0.62 21.09
CA PRO A 202 -6.55 0.32 20.40
C PRO A 202 -6.85 0.53 18.91
N SER A 203 -7.55 -0.40 18.26
CA SER A 203 -7.96 -0.28 16.85
C SER A 203 -9.34 0.35 16.65
N ASP A 204 -10.13 0.51 17.70
CA ASP A 204 -11.47 1.09 17.65
C ASP A 204 -11.42 2.61 17.76
N THR A 205 -11.38 3.29 16.61
CA THR A 205 -11.36 4.76 16.55
C THR A 205 -12.58 5.38 17.20
N GLU A 206 -13.76 4.85 16.93
CA GLU A 206 -15.02 5.45 17.38
C GLU A 206 -15.23 5.23 18.89
N GLY A 207 -14.86 4.05 19.40
CA GLY A 207 -14.87 3.77 20.84
C GLY A 207 -13.96 4.72 21.60
N ILE A 208 -12.71 4.90 21.15
CA ILE A 208 -11.76 5.82 21.77
C ILE A 208 -12.26 7.28 21.72
N VAL A 209 -12.78 7.71 20.57
CA VAL A 209 -13.33 9.08 20.45
C VAL A 209 -14.52 9.27 21.39
N LYS A 210 -15.37 8.27 21.51
CA LYS A 210 -16.50 8.31 22.44
C LYS A 210 -16.03 8.45 23.88
N GLU A 211 -15.07 7.65 24.35
CA GLU A 211 -14.51 7.76 25.69
C GLU A 211 -13.94 9.16 25.96
N ILE A 212 -13.22 9.74 24.99
CA ILE A 212 -12.70 11.11 25.10
C ILE A 212 -13.85 12.12 25.26
N MET A 213 -14.92 11.97 24.46
CA MET A 213 -16.06 12.92 24.49
C MET A 213 -16.93 12.75 25.72
N ASP A 214 -17.07 11.55 26.26
CA ASP A 214 -17.80 11.25 27.50
C ASP A 214 -17.00 11.69 28.74
N THR A 215 -15.70 11.94 28.62
CA THR A 215 -14.87 12.48 29.72
C THR A 215 -15.26 13.92 30.04
N PRO A 216 -15.37 14.31 31.33
CA PRO A 216 -15.67 15.69 31.74
C PRO A 216 -14.69 16.68 31.07
N GLU A 217 -15.23 17.83 30.64
CA GLU A 217 -14.49 18.80 29.80
C GLU A 217 -13.13 19.21 30.38
N LYS A 218 -13.06 19.39 31.72
CA LYS A 218 -11.81 19.76 32.42
C LYS A 218 -10.67 18.73 32.26
N PHE A 219 -10.95 17.46 31.95
CA PHE A 219 -9.99 16.40 31.78
C PHE A 219 -9.76 16.06 30.30
N ARG A 220 -10.64 16.50 29.41
CA ARG A 220 -10.60 16.20 27.97
C ARG A 220 -9.36 16.77 27.29
N GLU A 221 -9.07 18.05 27.54
CA GLU A 221 -7.90 18.70 26.91
C GLU A 221 -6.55 18.08 27.35
N PRO A 222 -6.30 17.74 28.62
CA PRO A 222 -5.12 16.96 29.01
C PRO A 222 -4.95 15.65 28.23
N ILE A 223 -6.03 14.87 28.03
CA ILE A 223 -5.99 13.63 27.26
C ILE A 223 -5.60 13.91 25.80
N ILE A 224 -6.20 14.92 25.18
CA ILE A 224 -5.88 15.32 23.80
C ILE A 224 -4.43 15.78 23.68
N GLN A 225 -3.89 16.49 24.67
CA GLN A 225 -2.48 16.91 24.68
C GLN A 225 -1.52 15.71 24.78
N GLU A 226 -1.85 14.69 25.57
CA GLU A 226 -1.07 13.46 25.62
C GLU A 226 -1.06 12.72 24.28
N LEU A 227 -2.21 12.64 23.60
CA LEU A 227 -2.31 12.08 22.25
C LEU A 227 -1.45 12.87 21.24
N ARG A 228 -1.51 14.21 21.28
CA ARG A 228 -0.68 15.08 20.45
C ARG A 228 0.79 14.88 20.70
N SER A 229 1.21 14.84 21.98
CA SER A 229 2.59 14.62 22.39
C SER A 229 3.11 13.27 21.94
N PHE A 230 2.31 12.21 22.11
CA PHE A 230 2.66 10.87 21.63
C PHE A 230 2.80 10.84 20.09
N TYR A 231 1.89 11.46 19.38
CA TYR A 231 1.95 11.52 17.91
C TYR A 231 3.17 12.30 17.43
N LEU A 232 3.43 13.48 17.95
CA LEU A 232 4.61 14.30 17.61
C LEU A 232 5.91 13.55 17.89
N LYS A 233 6.04 12.92 19.05
CA LYS A 233 7.25 12.17 19.44
C LYS A 233 7.55 11.01 18.48
N ASN A 234 6.54 10.35 17.95
CA ASN A 234 6.67 9.12 17.17
C ASN A 234 6.51 9.30 15.65
N SER A 235 5.97 10.43 15.20
CA SER A 235 5.68 10.67 13.79
C SER A 235 6.93 11.13 13.04
N MET A 236 7.37 10.36 12.05
CA MET A 236 8.41 10.78 11.11
C MET A 236 7.95 11.95 10.25
N LEU A 237 6.65 12.03 9.94
CA LEU A 237 6.09 13.10 9.11
C LEU A 237 6.27 14.47 9.75
N GLU A 238 6.08 14.55 11.06
CA GLU A 238 6.17 15.81 11.81
C GLU A 238 7.60 16.16 12.23
N ASN A 239 8.53 15.20 12.12
CA ASN A 239 9.91 15.35 12.56
C ASN A 239 10.93 15.40 11.41
N THR A 240 10.48 15.65 10.18
CA THR A 240 11.39 15.71 9.02
C THR A 240 11.04 16.86 8.06
N GLY A 241 12.05 17.34 7.35
CA GLY A 241 11.89 18.31 6.27
C GLY A 241 11.21 19.61 6.69
N LYS A 242 10.21 20.02 5.95
CA LYS A 242 9.45 21.27 6.18
C LYS A 242 8.69 21.29 7.53
N ALA A 243 8.38 20.14 8.10
CA ALA A 243 7.66 20.07 9.37
C ALA A 243 8.49 20.62 10.54
N LEU A 244 9.84 20.59 10.44
CA LEU A 244 10.74 21.20 11.41
C LEU A 244 10.93 22.72 11.25
N ILE A 245 10.53 23.27 10.09
CA ILE A 245 10.67 24.70 9.84
C ILE A 245 9.53 25.43 10.56
N ASP A 246 9.86 26.40 11.38
CA ASP A 246 8.92 27.26 12.13
C ASP A 246 7.87 26.47 12.94
N ASN A 247 8.21 25.28 13.45
CA ASN A 247 7.31 24.39 14.19
C ASN A 247 6.02 24.06 13.40
N PHE A 248 6.12 23.95 12.08
CA PHE A 248 4.96 23.68 11.22
C PHE A 248 4.25 22.36 11.60
N GLY A 249 5.01 21.33 11.95
CA GLY A 249 4.47 20.03 12.40
C GLY A 249 3.64 20.17 13.68
N GLU A 250 4.13 20.88 14.69
CA GLU A 250 3.39 21.13 15.94
C GLU A 250 2.11 21.92 15.68
N ARG A 251 2.18 23.00 14.89
CA ARG A 251 1.02 23.82 14.54
C ARG A 251 -0.04 23.03 13.78
N ARG A 252 0.40 22.09 12.90
CA ARG A 252 -0.51 21.22 12.17
C ARG A 252 -1.21 20.26 13.12
N VAL A 253 -0.46 19.58 13.97
CA VAL A 253 -1.00 18.60 14.92
C VAL A 253 -1.94 19.25 15.92
N ALA A 254 -1.64 20.48 16.39
CA ALA A 254 -2.50 21.24 17.30
C ALA A 254 -3.91 21.51 16.71
N ARG A 255 -4.03 21.55 15.37
CA ARG A 255 -5.29 21.81 14.66
C ARG A 255 -6.04 20.55 14.23
N LEU A 256 -5.45 19.36 14.44
CA LEU A 256 -6.12 18.12 14.06
C LEU A 256 -7.37 17.89 14.92
N PRO A 257 -8.52 17.56 14.31
CA PRO A 257 -9.66 17.05 15.03
C PRO A 257 -9.29 15.79 15.81
N VAL A 258 -9.92 15.57 16.97
CA VAL A 258 -9.60 14.43 17.85
C VAL A 258 -9.70 13.10 17.12
N ARG A 259 -10.75 12.88 16.35
CA ARG A 259 -10.94 11.66 15.54
C ARG A 259 -9.80 11.44 14.57
N GLU A 260 -9.39 12.49 13.88
CA GLU A 260 -8.26 12.41 12.92
C GLU A 260 -6.94 12.14 13.64
N LEU A 261 -6.72 12.74 14.82
CA LEU A 261 -5.52 12.50 15.64
C LEU A 261 -5.44 11.04 16.07
N VAL A 262 -6.52 10.47 16.60
CA VAL A 262 -6.61 9.05 16.98
C VAL A 262 -6.32 8.16 15.77
N TYR A 263 -6.97 8.44 14.65
CA TYR A 263 -6.75 7.71 13.41
C TYR A 263 -5.28 7.77 12.93
N GLN A 264 -4.64 8.93 12.98
CA GLN A 264 -3.23 9.08 12.60
C GLN A 264 -2.29 8.28 13.52
N ILE A 265 -2.58 8.24 14.82
CA ILE A 265 -1.83 7.41 15.78
C ILE A 265 -1.99 5.92 15.42
N GLN A 266 -3.21 5.47 15.19
CA GLN A 266 -3.49 4.08 14.77
C GLN A 266 -2.79 3.73 13.45
N GLN A 267 -2.84 4.61 12.45
CA GLN A 267 -2.13 4.41 11.19
C GLN A 267 -0.62 4.32 11.36
N MET A 268 -0.05 5.10 12.25
CA MET A 268 1.38 5.12 12.53
C MET A 268 1.84 3.86 13.30
N THR A 269 1.03 3.37 14.21
CA THR A 269 1.40 2.30 15.16
C THR A 269 0.89 0.92 14.72
N LEU A 270 -0.42 0.80 14.45
CA LEU A 270 -1.07 -0.49 14.18
C LEU A 270 -0.94 -0.92 12.70
N ALA A 271 -0.91 0.04 11.79
CA ALA A 271 -0.90 -0.20 10.35
C ALA A 271 0.49 -0.01 9.73
N SER A 272 1.53 -0.59 10.32
CA SER A 272 2.88 -0.58 9.73
C SER A 272 2.86 -1.15 8.32
N PRO A 273 3.25 -0.40 7.28
CA PRO A 273 3.22 -0.90 5.92
C PRO A 273 4.28 -1.98 5.71
N LEU A 274 3.98 -2.95 4.86
CA LEU A 274 5.00 -3.81 4.27
C LEU A 274 5.70 -3.05 3.14
N TYR A 275 7.00 -3.29 3.02
CA TYR A 275 7.82 -2.76 1.93
C TYR A 275 8.11 -3.85 0.93
N GLY A 276 7.80 -3.61 -0.32
CA GLY A 276 8.09 -4.50 -1.44
C GLY A 276 8.80 -3.79 -2.56
N VAL A 277 9.52 -4.56 -3.37
CA VAL A 277 10.27 -4.09 -4.54
C VAL A 277 9.96 -5.00 -5.73
N TYR A 278 9.75 -4.40 -6.88
CA TYR A 278 9.66 -5.05 -8.17
C TYR A 278 10.86 -4.65 -9.02
N GLU A 279 11.59 -5.63 -9.56
CA GLU A 279 12.60 -5.39 -10.59
C GLU A 279 11.91 -5.42 -11.96
N ASN A 280 11.94 -4.31 -12.66
CA ASN A 280 11.34 -4.17 -13.97
C ASN A 280 12.20 -4.85 -15.04
N PRO A 281 11.77 -5.98 -15.63
CA PRO A 281 12.55 -6.69 -16.65
C PRO A 281 12.61 -5.96 -17.99
N ASP A 282 11.72 -4.97 -18.20
CA ASP A 282 11.62 -4.16 -19.42
C ASP A 282 12.26 -2.77 -19.24
N CYS A 283 13.08 -2.60 -18.18
CA CYS A 283 13.77 -1.33 -17.97
C CYS A 283 14.72 -1.00 -19.15
N GLY A 284 14.48 0.15 -19.76
CA GLY A 284 15.23 0.60 -20.95
C GLY A 284 14.66 0.15 -22.29
N GLU A 285 13.59 -0.63 -22.28
CA GLU A 285 12.85 -0.96 -23.49
C GLU A 285 11.85 0.15 -23.84
N ASP A 286 11.60 0.35 -25.13
CA ASP A 286 10.59 1.28 -25.64
C ASP A 286 9.24 0.56 -25.71
N LEU A 287 8.49 0.62 -24.63
CA LEU A 287 7.18 0.00 -24.55
C LEU A 287 6.10 0.86 -25.20
N PRO A 288 5.08 0.27 -25.84
CA PRO A 288 3.95 1.01 -26.40
C PRO A 288 3.27 1.93 -25.38
N GLU A 289 2.71 3.05 -25.86
CA GLU A 289 1.94 3.97 -25.01
C GLU A 289 0.67 3.35 -24.43
N VAL A 290 0.13 2.35 -25.10
CA VAL A 290 -1.07 1.59 -24.70
C VAL A 290 -0.75 0.11 -24.74
N ILE A 291 -1.00 -0.57 -23.63
CA ILE A 291 -0.73 -2.00 -23.46
C ILE A 291 -2.04 -2.70 -23.02
N PRO A 292 -2.46 -3.78 -23.70
CA PRO A 292 -3.59 -4.58 -23.24
C PRO A 292 -3.35 -5.14 -21.84
N LEU A 293 -4.36 -5.11 -20.96
CA LEU A 293 -4.22 -5.62 -19.60
C LEU A 293 -3.83 -7.09 -19.56
N LEU A 294 -4.36 -7.89 -20.48
CA LEU A 294 -4.07 -9.33 -20.60
C LEU A 294 -2.66 -9.64 -21.10
N ALA A 295 -1.88 -8.65 -21.56
CA ALA A 295 -0.46 -8.87 -21.85
C ALA A 295 0.32 -9.33 -20.61
N PHE A 296 -0.17 -9.03 -19.40
CA PHE A 296 0.38 -9.57 -18.17
C PHE A 296 0.36 -11.10 -18.10
N ASP A 297 -0.68 -11.72 -18.63
CA ASP A 297 -0.91 -13.18 -18.51
C ASP A 297 -0.09 -14.00 -19.52
N ASN A 298 0.66 -13.35 -20.43
CA ASN A 298 1.47 -14.03 -21.46
C ASN A 298 2.83 -14.54 -20.94
N GLN A 299 3.29 -14.08 -19.75
CA GLN A 299 4.57 -14.42 -19.14
C GLN A 299 4.48 -14.36 -17.62
N GLN A 300 5.52 -14.82 -16.95
CA GLN A 300 5.64 -14.61 -15.51
C GLN A 300 5.81 -13.10 -15.18
N PRO A 301 5.37 -12.64 -14.00
CA PRO A 301 5.42 -11.22 -13.62
C PRO A 301 6.81 -10.58 -13.74
N ASN A 302 7.87 -11.38 -13.57
CA ASN A 302 9.28 -10.92 -13.55
C ASN A 302 10.02 -11.27 -14.86
N GLU A 303 9.33 -11.75 -15.87
CA GLU A 303 9.88 -11.98 -17.22
C GLU A 303 9.53 -10.81 -18.14
N ARG A 304 10.24 -10.67 -19.26
CA ARG A 304 9.98 -9.62 -20.25
C ARG A 304 8.57 -9.72 -20.80
N LEU A 305 7.97 -8.57 -21.05
CA LEU A 305 6.60 -8.47 -21.56
C LEU A 305 6.49 -9.03 -22.97
N ILE A 306 5.53 -9.90 -23.18
CA ILE A 306 5.18 -10.46 -24.49
C ILE A 306 3.89 -9.79 -24.96
N LEU A 307 4.01 -8.95 -25.97
CA LEU A 307 2.88 -8.32 -26.66
C LEU A 307 2.48 -9.24 -27.82
N LYS A 308 1.35 -9.91 -27.67
CA LYS A 308 0.77 -10.73 -28.75
C LYS A 308 -0.45 -10.02 -29.31
#